data_e9fb84d662c94dcc8dcc144a601f01f9
#
_entry.id   e9fb84d662c94dcc8dcc144a601f01f9
#
_cell.length_a   1.000
_cell.length_b   1.000
_cell.length_c   1.000
_cell.angle_alpha   90.00
_cell.angle_beta   90.00
_cell.angle_gamma   90.00
#
_symmetry.space_group_name_H-M   'P 1'
#
loop_
_entity.id
_entity.type
_entity.pdbx_description
1 polymer ?
#
loop_
_entity_poly.entity_id
_entity_poly.type
_entity_poly.pdbx_seq_one_letter_code
_entity_poly.pdbx_strand_id
1 'polypeptide(L)'
;MKKALIFQGGWDGHEPQLVSKRFAKMLEEEGFEAKLYDSLDCLADADALMSLDLIVACWTMGEIDNKFVDNIAAAVGAGTGLAGCHGGMCDSFRNNTQWQFITGGQWVSHPGGDGVDFTVNINHGSSPIIEGVNDFKVKSEHYYLHIDPVIEVLATTEFPSPTVNYYHISNKPVAMPVVWTKYWGNGRVFYNALGHHDDVFDIPEAALLMKRGLLWAGQGKQYAIDNGLTTERFENTAKMY
;
A
#
# COMPACT_ATOMS: atom_id res chain seq x y z
N MET A 1 0.11 -23.72 0.88
CA MET A 1 -0.52 -22.68 0.04
C MET A 1 -0.48 -21.40 0.85
N LYS A 2 -0.03 -20.30 0.27
CA LYS A 2 0.02 -19.00 0.94
C LYS A 2 -1.39 -18.45 1.09
N LYS A 3 -1.62 -17.66 2.15
CA LYS A 3 -2.95 -17.10 2.47
C LYS A 3 -2.91 -15.60 2.45
N ALA A 4 -3.88 -14.99 1.77
CA ALA A 4 -4.08 -13.55 1.75
C ALA A 4 -5.49 -13.18 2.21
N LEU A 5 -5.58 -12.13 3.02
CA LEU A 5 -6.82 -11.46 3.37
C LEU A 5 -6.83 -10.10 2.66
N ILE A 6 -7.93 -9.80 1.97
CA ILE A 6 -8.16 -8.51 1.33
C ILE A 6 -9.41 -7.90 1.96
N PHE A 7 -9.27 -6.79 2.65
CA PHE A 7 -10.42 -6.04 3.15
C PHE A 7 -10.68 -4.82 2.27
N GLN A 8 -11.95 -4.61 1.93
CA GLN A 8 -12.36 -3.59 0.98
C GLN A 8 -13.61 -2.84 1.44
N GLY A 9 -13.71 -1.57 1.06
CA GLY A 9 -14.87 -0.73 1.38
C GLY A 9 -14.51 0.75 1.52
N GLY A 10 -15.26 1.44 2.35
CA GLY A 10 -15.13 2.88 2.54
C GLY A 10 -15.84 3.65 1.41
N TRP A 11 -15.13 4.54 0.74
CA TRP A 11 -15.72 5.37 -0.32
C TRP A 11 -15.78 4.63 -1.65
N ASP A 12 -17.00 4.45 -2.19
CA ASP A 12 -17.25 3.68 -3.41
C ASP A 12 -16.60 4.30 -4.68
N GLY A 13 -16.28 5.60 -4.66
CA GLY A 13 -15.64 6.27 -5.80
C GLY A 13 -14.26 5.72 -6.18
N HIS A 14 -13.60 4.98 -5.29
CA HIS A 14 -12.36 4.25 -5.56
C HIS A 14 -12.57 2.79 -6.02
N GLU A 15 -13.80 2.41 -6.37
CA GLU A 15 -14.15 1.08 -6.89
C GLU A 15 -13.57 -0.09 -6.06
N PRO A 16 -13.70 -0.06 -4.71
CA PRO A 16 -12.99 -1.00 -3.85
C PRO A 16 -13.28 -2.46 -4.17
N GLN A 17 -14.51 -2.76 -4.65
CA GLN A 17 -14.91 -4.10 -5.03
C GLN A 17 -14.24 -4.59 -6.33
N LEU A 18 -14.02 -3.70 -7.32
CA LEU A 18 -13.36 -4.06 -8.57
C LEU A 18 -11.87 -4.23 -8.34
N VAL A 19 -11.23 -3.26 -7.68
CA VAL A 19 -9.82 -3.28 -7.34
C VAL A 19 -9.46 -4.51 -6.49
N SER A 20 -10.22 -4.80 -5.44
CA SER A 20 -9.95 -5.96 -4.57
C SER A 20 -10.10 -7.29 -5.29
N LYS A 21 -11.09 -7.44 -6.18
CA LYS A 21 -11.23 -8.65 -7.03
C LYS A 21 -10.07 -8.81 -8.00
N ARG A 22 -9.58 -7.71 -8.60
CA ARG A 22 -8.39 -7.75 -9.46
C ARG A 22 -7.18 -8.23 -8.68
N PHE A 23 -6.95 -7.72 -7.46
CA PHE A 23 -5.83 -8.14 -6.62
C PHE A 23 -5.97 -9.59 -6.15
N ALA A 24 -7.18 -10.05 -5.81
CA ALA A 24 -7.43 -11.44 -5.51
C ALA A 24 -7.03 -12.34 -6.69
N LYS A 25 -7.46 -12.00 -7.90
CA LYS A 25 -7.10 -12.74 -9.12
C LYS A 25 -5.58 -12.76 -9.34
N MET A 26 -4.89 -11.61 -9.21
CA MET A 26 -3.42 -11.55 -9.32
C MET A 26 -2.73 -12.50 -8.33
N LEU A 27 -3.23 -12.59 -7.10
CA LEU A 27 -2.70 -13.45 -6.06
C LEU A 27 -3.02 -14.94 -6.29
N GLU A 28 -4.23 -15.27 -6.72
CA GLU A 28 -4.67 -16.63 -7.04
C GLU A 28 -3.86 -17.24 -8.19
N GLU A 29 -3.56 -16.46 -9.23
CA GLU A 29 -2.68 -16.84 -10.33
C GLU A 29 -1.26 -17.22 -9.86
N GLU A 30 -0.83 -16.70 -8.70
CA GLU A 30 0.47 -16.97 -8.07
C GLU A 30 0.37 -17.98 -6.90
N GLY A 31 -0.76 -18.66 -6.80
CA GLY A 31 -0.96 -19.77 -5.85
C GLY A 31 -1.32 -19.38 -4.42
N PHE A 32 -1.83 -18.16 -4.21
CA PHE A 32 -2.40 -17.76 -2.93
C PHE A 32 -3.87 -18.22 -2.82
N GLU A 33 -4.30 -18.53 -1.61
CA GLU A 33 -5.69 -18.55 -1.21
C GLU A 33 -6.06 -17.11 -0.79
N ALA A 34 -6.73 -16.35 -1.67
CA ALA A 34 -7.13 -14.96 -1.41
C ALA A 34 -8.59 -14.89 -0.96
N LYS A 35 -8.85 -14.31 0.22
CA LYS A 35 -10.19 -14.11 0.76
C LYS A 35 -10.53 -12.62 0.82
N LEU A 36 -11.69 -12.25 0.27
CA LEU A 36 -12.21 -10.89 0.27
C LEU A 36 -13.20 -10.70 1.41
N TYR A 37 -13.11 -9.53 2.06
CA TYR A 37 -14.01 -9.12 3.14
C TYR A 37 -14.47 -7.67 2.91
N ASP A 38 -15.76 -7.42 3.16
CA ASP A 38 -16.41 -6.12 3.03
C ASP A 38 -16.72 -5.48 4.41
N SER A 39 -16.14 -6.03 5.47
CA SER A 39 -16.23 -5.52 6.84
C SER A 39 -14.85 -5.52 7.48
N LEU A 40 -14.59 -4.55 8.35
CA LEU A 40 -13.38 -4.47 9.17
C LEU A 40 -13.36 -5.53 10.29
N ASP A 41 -14.47 -6.23 10.56
CA ASP A 41 -14.54 -7.30 11.57
C ASP A 41 -13.57 -8.45 11.27
N CYS A 42 -13.17 -8.63 10.01
CA CYS A 42 -12.15 -9.61 9.63
C CYS A 42 -10.78 -9.34 10.28
N LEU A 43 -10.57 -8.15 10.85
CA LEU A 43 -9.35 -7.73 11.53
C LEU A 43 -9.38 -7.96 13.05
N ALA A 44 -10.49 -8.49 13.58
CA ALA A 44 -10.70 -8.62 15.04
C ALA A 44 -9.87 -9.74 15.68
N ASP A 45 -9.52 -10.79 14.91
CA ASP A 45 -8.79 -11.97 15.39
C ASP A 45 -7.30 -11.84 15.07
N ALA A 46 -6.51 -11.51 16.09
CA ALA A 46 -5.06 -11.34 15.97
C ALA A 46 -4.34 -12.63 15.53
N ASP A 47 -4.76 -13.80 16.02
CA ASP A 47 -4.13 -15.07 15.70
C ASP A 47 -4.42 -15.46 14.24
N ALA A 48 -5.65 -15.18 13.78
CA ALA A 48 -6.00 -15.36 12.38
C ALA A 48 -5.12 -14.48 11.48
N LEU A 49 -4.94 -13.19 11.80
CA LEU A 49 -4.07 -12.30 11.04
C LEU A 49 -2.61 -12.75 11.06
N MET A 50 -2.10 -13.19 12.21
CA MET A 50 -0.75 -13.74 12.34
C MET A 50 -0.56 -15.05 11.53
N SER A 51 -1.62 -15.77 11.19
CA SER A 51 -1.55 -16.97 10.35
C SER A 51 -1.39 -16.67 8.85
N LEU A 52 -1.68 -15.43 8.42
CA LEU A 52 -1.64 -15.01 7.01
C LEU A 52 -0.22 -14.76 6.52
N ASP A 53 -0.03 -14.87 5.20
CA ASP A 53 1.18 -14.40 4.52
C ASP A 53 1.06 -12.94 4.08
N LEU A 54 -0.18 -12.48 3.79
CA LEU A 54 -0.44 -11.14 3.28
C LEU A 54 -1.79 -10.59 3.74
N ILE A 55 -1.78 -9.33 4.14
CA ILE A 55 -2.97 -8.49 4.32
C ILE A 55 -2.97 -7.43 3.22
N VAL A 56 -4.10 -7.24 2.52
CA VAL A 56 -4.25 -6.23 1.47
C VAL A 56 -5.35 -5.25 1.86
N ALA A 57 -5.00 -3.97 1.86
CA ALA A 57 -5.92 -2.89 2.19
C ALA A 57 -6.49 -2.25 0.91
N CYS A 58 -7.82 -2.26 0.79
CA CYS A 58 -8.60 -1.59 -0.26
C CYS A 58 -9.76 -0.79 0.37
N TRP A 59 -9.51 -0.08 1.48
CA TRP A 59 -10.52 0.65 2.25
C TRP A 59 -10.21 2.14 2.29
N THR A 60 -11.01 2.97 1.62
CA THR A 60 -10.77 4.42 1.57
C THR A 60 -11.54 5.17 2.64
N MET A 61 -10.88 6.11 3.31
CA MET A 61 -11.46 6.91 4.42
C MET A 61 -11.94 6.05 5.59
N GLY A 62 -13.03 6.47 6.25
CA GLY A 62 -13.62 5.76 7.38
C GLY A 62 -12.82 5.87 8.67
N GLU A 63 -13.32 5.19 9.67
CA GLU A 63 -12.70 5.03 10.98
C GLU A 63 -12.44 3.55 11.24
N ILE A 64 -11.43 3.26 12.05
CA ILE A 64 -11.07 1.90 12.45
C ILE A 64 -10.87 1.84 13.96
N ASP A 65 -11.27 0.75 14.58
CA ASP A 65 -10.95 0.49 15.99
C ASP A 65 -9.42 0.34 16.14
N ASN A 66 -8.87 1.03 17.13
CA ASN A 66 -7.43 0.94 17.44
C ASN A 66 -6.98 -0.50 17.70
N LYS A 67 -7.86 -1.33 18.27
CA LYS A 67 -7.58 -2.76 18.46
C LYS A 67 -7.31 -3.49 17.13
N PHE A 68 -8.03 -3.14 16.06
CA PHE A 68 -7.82 -3.76 14.76
C PHE A 68 -6.48 -3.33 14.16
N VAL A 69 -6.09 -2.06 14.35
CA VAL A 69 -4.77 -1.57 13.93
C VAL A 69 -3.67 -2.24 14.75
N ASP A 70 -3.85 -2.40 16.07
CA ASP A 70 -2.93 -3.13 16.95
C ASP A 70 -2.75 -4.59 16.47
N ASN A 71 -3.83 -5.27 16.07
CA ASN A 71 -3.79 -6.64 15.54
C ASN A 71 -2.99 -6.71 14.23
N ILE A 72 -3.25 -5.75 13.30
CA ILE A 72 -2.47 -5.64 12.05
C ILE A 72 -1.00 -5.37 12.36
N ALA A 73 -0.72 -4.40 13.27
CA ALA A 73 0.65 -4.05 13.66
C ALA A 73 1.42 -5.24 14.22
N ALA A 74 0.76 -6.06 15.07
CA ALA A 74 1.34 -7.27 15.63
C ALA A 74 1.61 -8.34 14.56
N ALA A 75 0.64 -8.59 13.66
CA ALA A 75 0.79 -9.57 12.59
C ALA A 75 1.90 -9.17 11.61
N VAL A 76 1.94 -7.90 11.19
CA VAL A 76 2.98 -7.39 10.29
C VAL A 76 4.32 -7.39 11.01
N GLY A 77 4.38 -6.98 12.29
CA GLY A 77 5.58 -7.03 13.10
C GLY A 77 6.18 -8.44 13.20
N ALA A 78 5.34 -9.47 13.20
CA ALA A 78 5.76 -10.88 13.20
C ALA A 78 6.19 -11.41 11.81
N GLY A 79 5.93 -10.68 10.72
CA GLY A 79 6.38 -11.05 9.38
C GLY A 79 5.29 -11.10 8.32
N THR A 80 4.00 -11.06 8.68
CA THR A 80 2.91 -10.95 7.69
C THR A 80 3.11 -9.72 6.82
N GLY A 81 2.95 -9.87 5.50
CA GLY A 81 3.03 -8.73 4.59
C GLY A 81 1.80 -7.82 4.68
N LEU A 82 2.00 -6.52 4.41
CA LEU A 82 0.92 -5.56 4.22
C LEU A 82 1.09 -4.89 2.85
N ALA A 83 0.04 -4.82 2.07
CA ALA A 83 0.06 -4.14 0.78
C ALA A 83 -1.24 -3.39 0.53
N GLY A 84 -1.18 -2.39 -0.35
CA GLY A 84 -2.36 -1.66 -0.78
C GLY A 84 -2.05 -0.61 -1.83
N CYS A 85 -3.10 0.04 -2.30
CA CYS A 85 -2.96 1.07 -3.32
C CYS A 85 -3.79 2.31 -3.00
N HIS A 86 -3.37 3.42 -3.57
CA HIS A 86 -4.14 4.67 -3.64
C HIS A 86 -4.80 5.03 -2.29
N GLY A 87 -6.05 5.49 -2.33
CA GLY A 87 -6.83 5.78 -1.14
C GLY A 87 -7.14 4.55 -0.30
N GLY A 88 -7.12 3.36 -0.88
CA GLY A 88 -7.40 2.11 -0.17
C GLY A 88 -6.40 1.76 0.92
N MET A 89 -5.27 2.45 0.98
CA MET A 89 -4.25 2.31 2.02
C MET A 89 -3.81 3.65 2.63
N CYS A 90 -3.41 4.64 1.82
CA CYS A 90 -2.88 5.90 2.37
C CYS A 90 -3.92 7.01 2.56
N ASP A 91 -5.18 6.79 2.16
CA ASP A 91 -6.30 7.63 2.55
C ASP A 91 -7.29 6.91 3.49
N SER A 92 -6.91 5.73 3.97
CA SER A 92 -7.66 4.98 4.98
C SER A 92 -7.44 5.59 6.35
N PHE A 93 -8.50 5.62 7.14
CA PHE A 93 -8.43 5.87 8.58
C PHE A 93 -7.59 7.10 8.95
N ARG A 94 -7.87 8.25 8.32
CA ARG A 94 -7.10 9.51 8.41
C ARG A 94 -6.73 9.95 9.82
N ASN A 95 -7.55 9.60 10.82
CA ASN A 95 -7.34 9.97 12.23
C ASN A 95 -6.46 8.96 12.99
N ASN A 96 -6.04 7.86 12.36
CA ASN A 96 -5.23 6.83 13.00
C ASN A 96 -3.75 6.99 12.64
N THR A 97 -2.97 7.58 13.55
CA THR A 97 -1.55 7.85 13.33
C THR A 97 -0.69 6.58 13.29
N GLN A 98 -1.10 5.52 14.01
CA GLN A 98 -0.40 4.23 13.95
C GLN A 98 -0.55 3.59 12.57
N TRP A 99 -1.75 3.67 11.97
CA TRP A 99 -1.97 3.21 10.60
C TRP A 99 -1.06 3.95 9.60
N GLN A 100 -1.01 5.28 9.69
CA GLN A 100 -0.12 6.10 8.84
C GLN A 100 1.35 5.71 8.99
N PHE A 101 1.76 5.40 10.22
CA PHE A 101 3.15 4.99 10.51
C PHE A 101 3.45 3.59 9.96
N ILE A 102 2.52 2.64 10.05
CA ILE A 102 2.69 1.30 9.46
C ILE A 102 2.78 1.39 7.93
N THR A 103 1.89 2.16 7.30
CA THR A 103 1.81 2.27 5.84
C THR A 103 2.91 3.11 5.20
N GLY A 104 3.48 4.05 5.97
CA GLY A 104 4.56 4.91 5.52
C GLY A 104 4.12 6.17 4.79
N GLY A 105 2.84 6.49 4.79
CA GLY A 105 2.34 7.71 4.16
C GLY A 105 0.89 8.03 4.48
N GLN A 106 0.53 9.26 4.19
CA GLN A 106 -0.83 9.77 4.35
C GLN A 106 -1.18 10.68 3.17
N TRP A 107 -2.33 10.45 2.57
CA TRP A 107 -2.90 11.36 1.58
C TRP A 107 -3.16 12.74 2.18
N VAL A 108 -2.87 13.77 1.40
CA VAL A 108 -3.07 15.17 1.77
C VAL A 108 -3.97 15.87 0.75
N SER A 109 -3.70 15.67 -0.55
CA SER A 109 -4.41 16.36 -1.62
C SER A 109 -4.21 15.65 -2.95
N HIS A 110 -5.09 15.94 -3.92
CA HIS A 110 -5.00 15.52 -5.32
C HIS A 110 -5.40 16.71 -6.24
N PRO A 111 -4.54 17.74 -6.34
CA PRO A 111 -4.85 18.92 -7.15
C PRO A 111 -5.16 18.55 -8.60
N GLY A 112 -6.29 19.03 -9.09
CA GLY A 112 -6.84 18.71 -10.41
C GLY A 112 -7.90 17.61 -10.39
N GLY A 113 -8.07 16.90 -9.26
CA GLY A 113 -9.03 15.80 -9.14
C GLY A 113 -8.67 14.61 -10.01
N ASP A 114 -9.67 13.89 -10.50
CA ASP A 114 -9.48 12.81 -11.46
C ASP A 114 -9.12 13.33 -12.87
N GLY A 115 -8.41 12.50 -13.62
CA GLY A 115 -8.07 12.77 -15.03
C GLY A 115 -6.88 13.67 -15.26
N VAL A 116 -6.00 13.83 -14.27
CA VAL A 116 -4.70 14.51 -14.43
C VAL A 116 -3.73 13.61 -15.18
N ASP A 117 -3.10 14.15 -16.24
CA ASP A 117 -2.03 13.46 -16.97
C ASP A 117 -0.69 13.67 -16.24
N PHE A 118 0.00 12.59 -15.91
CA PHE A 118 1.34 12.63 -15.32
C PHE A 118 2.19 11.42 -15.71
N THR A 119 3.49 11.53 -15.48
CA THR A 119 4.43 10.43 -15.72
C THR A 119 4.85 9.80 -14.39
N VAL A 120 4.84 8.49 -14.35
CA VAL A 120 5.48 7.71 -13.28
C VAL A 120 6.90 7.41 -13.72
N ASN A 121 7.87 7.93 -12.97
CA ASN A 121 9.30 7.77 -13.24
C ASN A 121 9.83 6.66 -12.33
N ILE A 122 10.40 5.63 -12.92
CA ILE A 122 10.94 4.47 -12.20
C ILE A 122 12.33 4.80 -11.65
N ASN A 123 12.53 4.60 -10.38
CA ASN A 123 13.84 4.77 -9.77
C ASN A 123 14.75 3.60 -10.16
N HIS A 124 15.94 3.91 -10.67
CA HIS A 124 16.94 2.88 -10.97
C HIS A 124 17.53 2.34 -9.65
N GLY A 125 17.22 1.09 -9.35
CA GLY A 125 17.65 0.40 -8.13
C GLY A 125 17.59 -1.12 -8.30
N SER A 126 17.92 -1.84 -7.24
CA SER A 126 18.00 -3.31 -7.23
C SER A 126 16.71 -4.01 -6.77
N SER A 127 15.58 -3.30 -6.69
CA SER A 127 14.33 -3.93 -6.24
C SER A 127 13.72 -4.82 -7.33
N PRO A 128 13.34 -6.06 -7.00
CA PRO A 128 12.68 -6.96 -7.95
C PRO A 128 11.30 -6.44 -8.40
N ILE A 129 10.73 -5.47 -7.69
CA ILE A 129 9.43 -4.88 -8.03
C ILE A 129 9.52 -4.06 -9.31
N ILE A 130 10.61 -3.30 -9.49
CA ILE A 130 10.82 -2.38 -10.61
C ILE A 130 11.71 -2.94 -11.73
N GLU A 131 12.22 -4.17 -11.59
CA GLU A 131 13.10 -4.76 -12.58
C GLU A 131 12.45 -4.82 -13.97
N GLY A 132 13.08 -4.16 -14.97
CA GLY A 132 12.60 -4.13 -16.35
C GLY A 132 11.34 -3.30 -16.58
N VAL A 133 10.89 -2.52 -15.58
CA VAL A 133 9.80 -1.55 -15.75
C VAL A 133 10.39 -0.23 -16.25
N ASN A 134 9.77 0.35 -17.27
CA ASN A 134 10.14 1.66 -17.80
C ASN A 134 9.19 2.74 -17.25
N ASP A 135 9.60 4.01 -17.42
CA ASP A 135 8.72 5.14 -17.15
C ASP A 135 7.45 5.06 -18.01
N PHE A 136 6.32 5.41 -17.45
CA PHE A 136 5.03 5.33 -18.15
C PHE A 136 4.10 6.49 -17.80
N LYS A 137 3.12 6.74 -18.68
CA LYS A 137 2.11 7.77 -18.50
C LYS A 137 0.86 7.20 -17.87
N VAL A 138 0.25 8.00 -17.00
CA VAL A 138 -1.03 7.71 -16.33
C VAL A 138 -1.93 8.92 -16.46
N LYS A 139 -3.23 8.66 -16.59
CA LYS A 139 -4.27 9.66 -16.45
C LYS A 139 -5.19 9.25 -15.30
N SER A 140 -5.07 9.92 -14.14
CA SER A 140 -5.76 9.52 -12.91
C SER A 140 -5.71 10.66 -11.88
N GLU A 141 -6.13 10.42 -10.65
CA GLU A 141 -5.80 11.31 -9.54
C GLU A 141 -4.30 11.34 -9.27
N HIS A 142 -3.76 12.55 -9.15
CA HIS A 142 -2.36 12.80 -8.89
C HIS A 142 -2.15 13.14 -7.41
N TYR A 143 -1.78 12.13 -6.60
CA TYR A 143 -1.69 12.27 -5.15
C TYR A 143 -0.48 13.09 -4.68
N TYR A 144 -0.75 14.05 -3.81
CA TYR A 144 0.24 14.63 -2.92
C TYR A 144 0.13 13.96 -1.55
N LEU A 145 1.25 13.45 -1.05
CA LEU A 145 1.33 12.63 0.16
C LEU A 145 2.29 13.23 1.18
N HIS A 146 1.98 13.14 2.46
CA HIS A 146 2.99 13.17 3.50
C HIS A 146 3.54 11.75 3.65
N ILE A 147 4.86 11.64 3.75
CA ILE A 147 5.57 10.36 3.74
C ILE A 147 6.49 10.21 4.95
N ASP A 148 6.66 8.98 5.39
CA ASP A 148 7.67 8.59 6.35
C ASP A 148 9.06 8.61 5.67
N PRO A 149 10.08 9.31 6.22
CA PRO A 149 11.40 9.35 5.62
C PRO A 149 12.13 8.01 5.54
N VAL A 150 11.64 6.96 6.19
CA VAL A 150 12.25 5.61 6.17
C VAL A 150 11.84 4.77 4.97
N ILE A 151 10.88 5.23 4.15
CA ILE A 151 10.43 4.48 2.97
C ILE A 151 11.55 4.35 1.93
N GLU A 152 11.59 3.20 1.26
CA GLU A 152 12.39 3.00 0.04
C GLU A 152 11.52 3.33 -1.18
N VAL A 153 11.81 4.46 -1.82
CA VAL A 153 11.03 4.96 -2.96
C VAL A 153 11.44 4.25 -4.24
N LEU A 154 10.50 3.56 -4.88
CA LEU A 154 10.72 2.78 -6.10
C LEU A 154 10.28 3.52 -7.37
N ALA A 155 9.30 4.42 -7.26
CA ALA A 155 8.85 5.27 -8.35
C ALA A 155 8.36 6.61 -7.83
N THR A 156 8.50 7.64 -8.65
CA THR A 156 8.12 9.02 -8.35
C THR A 156 7.32 9.65 -9.47
N THR A 157 6.68 10.78 -9.17
CA THR A 157 6.12 11.68 -10.17
C THR A 157 6.53 13.11 -9.87
N GLU A 158 6.62 13.96 -10.89
CA GLU A 158 6.88 15.38 -10.67
C GLU A 158 5.62 16.09 -10.16
N PHE A 159 5.76 16.80 -9.06
CA PHE A 159 4.68 17.59 -8.49
C PHE A 159 5.15 19.06 -8.30
N PRO A 160 4.35 20.09 -8.65
CA PRO A 160 3.00 20.00 -9.22
C PRO A 160 3.01 19.53 -10.67
N SER A 161 1.87 18.95 -11.10
CA SER A 161 1.68 18.66 -12.53
C SER A 161 1.74 19.95 -13.36
N PRO A 162 2.38 19.93 -14.56
CA PRO A 162 2.48 21.11 -15.41
C PRO A 162 1.11 21.66 -15.86
N THR A 163 0.07 20.84 -15.81
CA THR A 163 -1.28 21.17 -16.31
C THR A 163 -2.22 21.67 -15.21
N VAL A 164 -1.81 21.63 -13.93
CA VAL A 164 -2.68 21.95 -12.79
C VAL A 164 -2.10 23.09 -11.97
N ASN A 165 -2.87 24.19 -11.87
CA ASN A 165 -2.55 25.30 -10.99
C ASN A 165 -3.01 24.99 -9.56
N TYR A 166 -2.09 25.07 -8.60
CA TYR A 166 -2.37 24.85 -7.18
C TYR A 166 -1.43 25.70 -6.31
N TYR A 167 -1.79 25.93 -5.05
CA TYR A 167 -0.96 26.74 -4.14
C TYR A 167 0.47 26.25 -4.03
N HIS A 168 0.68 24.93 -4.15
CA HIS A 168 2.01 24.33 -4.11
C HIS A 168 2.93 24.78 -5.26
N ILE A 169 2.37 25.28 -6.38
CA ILE A 169 3.15 25.75 -7.54
C ILE A 169 4.10 26.90 -7.19
N SER A 170 3.83 27.63 -6.11
CA SER A 170 4.73 28.68 -5.62
C SER A 170 6.01 28.14 -4.96
N ASN A 171 6.06 26.84 -4.65
CA ASN A 171 7.23 26.15 -4.16
C ASN A 171 8.04 25.56 -5.31
N LYS A 172 9.26 25.14 -5.03
CA LYS A 172 10.04 24.38 -6.01
C LYS A 172 9.39 23.03 -6.31
N PRO A 173 9.53 22.50 -7.54
CA PRO A 173 9.08 21.15 -7.87
C PRO A 173 9.72 20.10 -6.96
N VAL A 174 8.95 19.03 -6.70
CA VAL A 174 9.40 17.87 -5.92
C VAL A 174 9.11 16.57 -6.68
N ALA A 175 9.99 15.58 -6.52
CA ALA A 175 9.72 14.21 -6.93
C ALA A 175 8.86 13.57 -5.83
N MET A 176 7.54 13.49 -6.06
CA MET A 176 6.59 12.91 -5.13
C MET A 176 6.60 11.37 -5.24
N PRO A 177 6.80 10.61 -4.16
CA PRO A 177 6.73 9.16 -4.19
C PRO A 177 5.38 8.64 -4.69
N VAL A 178 5.42 7.67 -5.61
CA VAL A 178 4.25 6.95 -6.15
C VAL A 178 4.26 5.51 -5.66
N VAL A 179 5.41 4.85 -5.67
CA VAL A 179 5.56 3.46 -5.23
C VAL A 179 6.68 3.39 -4.20
N TRP A 180 6.41 2.71 -3.09
CA TRP A 180 7.43 2.46 -2.08
C TRP A 180 7.29 1.14 -1.36
N THR A 181 8.39 0.77 -0.71
CA THR A 181 8.45 -0.30 0.27
C THR A 181 8.93 0.23 1.61
N LYS A 182 8.57 -0.45 2.67
CA LYS A 182 9.12 -0.25 4.01
C LYS A 182 9.03 -1.55 4.81
N TYR A 183 9.59 -1.56 5.99
CA TYR A 183 9.42 -2.63 6.96
C TYR A 183 8.67 -2.13 8.19
N TRP A 184 7.84 -3.00 8.75
CA TRP A 184 7.26 -2.86 10.07
C TRP A 184 7.60 -4.10 10.87
N GLY A 185 8.52 -3.96 11.82
CA GLY A 185 9.10 -5.15 12.47
C GLY A 185 9.81 -6.06 11.46
N ASN A 186 9.37 -7.30 11.38
CA ASN A 186 9.85 -8.28 10.40
C ASN A 186 9.03 -8.31 9.10
N GLY A 187 7.86 -7.67 9.09
CA GLY A 187 6.97 -7.65 7.94
C GLY A 187 7.33 -6.64 6.87
N ARG A 188 6.95 -6.95 5.66
CA ARG A 188 7.15 -6.12 4.46
C ARG A 188 5.90 -5.34 4.16
N VAL A 189 6.03 -4.04 3.95
CA VAL A 189 4.93 -3.14 3.60
C VAL A 189 5.16 -2.58 2.20
N PHE A 190 4.17 -2.70 1.33
CA PHE A 190 4.19 -2.19 -0.05
C PHE A 190 3.02 -1.24 -0.29
N TYR A 191 3.29 -0.11 -0.92
CA TYR A 191 2.29 0.84 -1.35
C TYR A 191 2.48 1.30 -2.79
N ASN A 192 1.36 1.51 -3.48
CA ASN A 192 1.29 2.10 -4.81
C ASN A 192 0.23 3.22 -4.82
N ALA A 193 0.60 4.46 -5.12
CA ALA A 193 -0.33 5.60 -5.18
C ALA A 193 -1.27 5.58 -6.38
N LEU A 194 -1.09 4.65 -7.34
CA LEU A 194 -2.00 4.45 -8.46
C LEU A 194 -3.19 3.59 -8.05
N GLY A 195 -4.29 3.67 -8.80
CA GLY A 195 -5.47 2.83 -8.56
C GLY A 195 -6.68 3.62 -8.05
N HIS A 196 -6.87 4.85 -8.53
CA HIS A 196 -8.09 5.61 -8.32
C HIS A 196 -9.31 4.83 -8.80
N HIS A 197 -9.22 4.30 -10.03
CA HIS A 197 -10.15 3.35 -10.61
C HIS A 197 -9.43 2.05 -10.97
N ASP A 198 -10.19 0.95 -11.12
CA ASP A 198 -9.68 -0.36 -11.47
C ASP A 198 -8.93 -0.37 -12.82
N ASP A 199 -9.40 0.40 -13.78
CA ASP A 199 -8.84 0.50 -15.13
C ASP A 199 -7.42 1.08 -15.20
N VAL A 200 -6.96 1.76 -14.16
CA VAL A 200 -5.55 2.17 -14.05
C VAL A 200 -4.61 0.97 -14.14
N PHE A 201 -5.06 -0.19 -13.67
CA PHE A 201 -4.31 -1.44 -13.77
C PHE A 201 -4.49 -2.17 -15.12
N ASP A 202 -5.12 -1.56 -16.11
CA ASP A 202 -5.04 -2.01 -17.51
C ASP A 202 -3.74 -1.52 -18.18
N ILE A 203 -3.05 -0.54 -17.55
CA ILE A 203 -1.70 -0.14 -17.92
C ILE A 203 -0.73 -1.24 -17.48
N PRO A 204 0.01 -1.88 -18.42
CA PRO A 204 0.83 -3.05 -18.09
C PRO A 204 1.87 -2.80 -16.99
N GLU A 205 2.52 -1.63 -16.99
CA GLU A 205 3.52 -1.24 -15.99
C GLU A 205 2.88 -1.05 -14.62
N ALA A 206 1.69 -0.43 -14.54
CA ALA A 206 0.97 -0.25 -13.29
C ALA A 206 0.51 -1.59 -12.69
N ALA A 207 -0.02 -2.48 -13.52
CA ALA A 207 -0.41 -3.84 -13.13
C ALA A 207 0.80 -4.65 -12.65
N LEU A 208 1.92 -4.57 -13.37
CA LEU A 208 3.14 -5.30 -13.03
C LEU A 208 3.73 -4.84 -11.69
N LEU A 209 3.81 -3.52 -11.47
CA LEU A 209 4.27 -2.96 -10.19
C LEU A 209 3.39 -3.43 -9.03
N MET A 210 2.05 -3.37 -9.20
CA MET A 210 1.13 -3.80 -8.17
C MET A 210 1.26 -5.30 -7.87
N LYS A 211 1.23 -6.15 -8.90
CA LYS A 211 1.38 -7.60 -8.76
C LYS A 211 2.69 -7.96 -8.04
N ARG A 212 3.81 -7.39 -8.47
CA ARG A 212 5.12 -7.65 -7.86
C ARG A 212 5.20 -7.16 -6.42
N GLY A 213 4.58 -6.00 -6.12
CA GLY A 213 4.50 -5.47 -4.77
C GLY A 213 3.72 -6.37 -3.82
N LEU A 214 2.56 -6.88 -4.26
CA LEU A 214 1.75 -7.86 -3.52
C LEU A 214 2.58 -9.11 -3.21
N LEU A 215 3.28 -9.65 -4.21
CA LEU A 215 4.09 -10.87 -4.06
C LEU A 215 5.30 -10.63 -3.15
N TRP A 216 5.98 -9.49 -3.29
CA TRP A 216 7.11 -9.13 -2.45
C TRP A 216 6.71 -9.00 -0.97
N ALA A 217 5.58 -8.35 -0.70
CA ALA A 217 5.05 -8.24 0.65
C ALA A 217 4.67 -9.62 1.21
N GLY A 218 3.93 -10.44 0.44
CA GLY A 218 3.49 -11.78 0.83
C GLY A 218 4.61 -12.83 0.99
N GLN A 219 5.84 -12.48 0.62
CA GLN A 219 7.03 -13.33 0.87
C GLN A 219 7.70 -13.01 2.21
N GLY A 220 7.31 -11.91 2.87
CA GLY A 220 7.96 -11.43 4.09
C GLY A 220 7.94 -12.44 5.23
N LYS A 221 6.81 -13.11 5.42
CA LYS A 221 6.64 -14.11 6.49
C LYS A 221 7.57 -15.32 6.30
N GLN A 222 7.62 -15.87 5.10
CA GLN A 222 8.53 -16.99 4.83
C GLN A 222 9.99 -16.59 5.02
N TYR A 223 10.34 -15.37 4.58
CA TYR A 223 11.68 -14.82 4.83
C TYR A 223 12.00 -14.71 6.32
N ALA A 224 11.07 -14.25 7.15
CA ALA A 224 11.25 -14.16 8.59
C ALA A 224 11.47 -15.55 9.22
N ILE A 225 10.69 -16.54 8.81
CA ILE A 225 10.83 -17.94 9.27
C ILE A 225 12.19 -18.52 8.87
N ASP A 226 12.57 -18.41 7.61
CA ASP A 226 13.81 -18.98 7.06
C ASP A 226 15.07 -18.37 7.68
N ASN A 227 14.96 -17.12 8.18
CA ASN A 227 16.08 -16.41 8.83
C ASN A 227 15.98 -16.39 10.37
N GLY A 228 15.03 -17.13 10.95
CA GLY A 228 14.86 -17.21 12.41
C GLY A 228 14.58 -15.87 13.08
N LEU A 229 13.89 -14.94 12.37
CA LEU A 229 13.57 -13.64 12.92
C LEU A 229 12.40 -13.76 13.91
N THR A 230 12.59 -13.23 15.12
CA THR A 230 11.59 -13.19 16.19
C THR A 230 11.13 -11.77 16.46
N THR A 231 10.07 -11.63 17.26
CA THR A 231 9.55 -10.32 17.69
C THR A 231 10.25 -9.81 18.97
N GLU A 232 11.13 -10.59 19.61
CA GLU A 232 11.76 -10.26 20.90
C GLU A 232 12.40 -8.88 20.92
N ARG A 233 13.02 -8.44 19.83
CA ARG A 233 13.63 -7.11 19.71
C ARG A 233 12.63 -5.96 19.72
N PHE A 234 11.33 -6.24 19.55
CA PHE A 234 10.24 -5.26 19.57
C PHE A 234 9.40 -5.35 20.84
N GLU A 235 9.65 -6.37 21.67
CA GLU A 235 8.99 -6.53 22.97
C GLU A 235 9.43 -5.42 23.91
N ASN A 236 8.52 -4.99 24.77
CA ASN A 236 8.72 -3.88 25.71
C ASN A 236 8.99 -2.51 25.06
N THR A 237 8.70 -2.34 23.78
CA THR A 237 8.70 -1.03 23.16
C THR A 237 7.56 -0.19 23.75
N ALA A 238 7.87 1.02 24.21
CA ALA A 238 6.84 1.93 24.72
C ALA A 238 5.82 2.23 23.63
N LYS A 239 4.54 2.06 23.93
CA LYS A 239 3.47 2.54 23.05
C LYS A 239 3.53 4.08 23.01
N MET A 240 3.55 4.62 21.81
CA MET A 240 3.61 6.07 21.58
C MET A 240 2.27 6.64 21.10
N TYR A 241 1.23 5.79 21.03
CA TYR A 241 -0.09 6.16 20.52
C TYR A 241 -1.19 5.86 21.52
#